data_8c21a9f075fdbb83c59a14adff928c92
#
_entry.id   8c21a9f075fdbb83c59a14adff928c92
#
_cell.length_a   1.000
_cell.length_b   1.000
_cell.length_c   1.000
_cell.angle_alpha   90.00
_cell.angle_beta   90.00
_cell.angle_gamma   90.00
#
_symmetry.space_group_name_H-M   'P 1'
#
loop_
_entity.id
_entity.type
_entity.pdbx_description
1 polymer ?
#
loop_
_entity_poly.entity_id
_entity_poly.type
_entity_poly.pdbx_seq_one_letter_code
_entity_poly.pdbx_strand_id
1 'polypeptide(L)' 'WIDGEFKFRDMRLEDIMKKLNRWYDFEVAYEEEELKDLRFSGAAEKYNPVEFLLKMIEEVTKVRFDIEGKRIMVKNN' A
#
# COMPACT_ATOMS: atom_id res chain seq x y z
N TRP A 1 10.72 1.38 -18.45
CA TRP A 1 9.41 1.79 -18.06
C TRP A 1 8.34 0.84 -18.58
N ILE A 2 7.63 0.22 -17.70
CA ILE A 2 6.66 -0.80 -18.06
C ILE A 2 5.27 -0.32 -17.72
N ASP A 3 4.38 -0.48 -18.65
CA ASP A 3 3.00 -0.09 -18.44
C ASP A 3 2.27 -1.10 -17.59
N GLY A 4 1.57 -0.62 -16.60
CA GLY A 4 0.63 -1.43 -15.86
C GLY A 4 1.21 -2.31 -14.78
N GLU A 5 2.45 -2.07 -14.38
CA GLU A 5 3.06 -2.88 -13.34
C GLU A 5 3.73 -2.01 -12.30
N PHE A 6 3.50 -2.34 -11.04
CA PHE A 6 4.19 -1.73 -9.91
C PHE A 6 5.22 -2.72 -9.38
N LYS A 7 6.44 -2.24 -9.19
CA LYS A 7 7.49 -3.05 -8.58
C LYS A 7 8.00 -2.34 -7.35
N PHE A 8 8.08 -3.07 -6.26
CA PHE A 8 8.55 -2.53 -4.99
C PHE A 8 9.72 -3.36 -4.52
N ARG A 9 10.82 -2.70 -4.17
CA ARG A 9 11.99 -3.39 -3.67
C ARG A 9 12.41 -2.73 -2.37
N ASP A 10 12.18 -3.42 -1.26
CA ASP A 10 12.55 -2.94 0.07
C ASP A 10 12.08 -1.49 0.26
N MET A 11 10.85 -1.23 -0.13
CA MET A 11 10.31 0.12 -0.14
C MET A 11 9.50 0.36 1.12
N ARG A 12 9.64 1.55 1.69
CA ARG A 12 8.89 1.93 2.88
C ARG A 12 7.40 2.02 2.56
N LEU A 13 6.60 1.65 3.54
CA LEU A 13 5.15 1.65 3.34
C LEU A 13 4.64 3.03 2.95
N GLU A 14 5.19 4.07 3.56
CA GLU A 14 4.80 5.44 3.23
C GLU A 14 5.02 5.74 1.75
N ASP A 15 6.17 5.32 1.24
CA ASP A 15 6.50 5.56 -0.16
C ASP A 15 5.63 4.75 -1.10
N ILE A 16 5.30 3.53 -0.70
CA ILE A 16 4.41 2.70 -1.49
C ILE A 16 3.04 3.35 -1.62
N MET A 17 2.51 3.83 -0.49
CA MET A 17 1.19 4.44 -0.52
C MET A 17 1.17 5.74 -1.32
N LYS A 18 2.27 6.49 -1.27
CA LYS A 18 2.38 7.69 -2.10
C LYS A 18 2.38 7.34 -3.58
N LYS A 19 3.07 6.26 -3.93
CA LYS A 19 3.12 5.83 -5.32
C LYS A 19 1.75 5.37 -5.79
N LEU A 20 1.04 4.64 -4.95
CA LEU A 20 -0.29 4.17 -5.29
C LEU A 20 -1.28 5.31 -5.42
N ASN A 21 -1.11 6.35 -4.63
CA ASN A 21 -2.00 7.50 -4.67
C ASN A 21 -1.98 8.20 -6.03
N ARG A 22 -0.92 8.03 -6.80
CA ARG A 22 -0.85 8.60 -8.14
C ARG A 22 -1.77 7.86 -9.11
N TRP A 23 -2.03 6.59 -8.84
CA TRP A 23 -2.81 5.75 -9.73
C TRP A 23 -4.24 5.59 -9.25
N TYR A 24 -4.44 5.64 -7.94
CA TYR A 24 -5.74 5.46 -7.30
C TYR A 24 -5.99 6.65 -6.40
N ASP A 25 -7.18 7.19 -6.49
CA ASP A 25 -7.54 8.39 -5.74
C ASP A 25 -8.00 8.01 -4.34
N PHE A 26 -7.12 8.13 -3.35
CA PHE A 26 -7.49 7.84 -1.97
C PHE A 26 -6.61 8.63 -1.02
N GLU A 27 -7.06 8.69 0.24
CA GLU A 27 -6.30 9.29 1.32
C GLU A 27 -5.80 8.19 2.24
N VAL A 28 -4.63 8.41 2.81
CA VAL A 28 -4.01 7.42 3.69
C VAL A 28 -3.75 8.05 5.04
N ALA A 29 -4.11 7.33 6.09
CA ALA A 29 -3.79 7.73 7.45
C ALA A 29 -3.13 6.55 8.14
N TYR A 30 -2.27 6.83 9.10
CA TYR A 30 -1.52 5.79 9.82
C TYR A 30 -1.87 5.88 11.30
N GLU A 31 -2.17 4.73 11.88
CA GLU A 31 -2.49 4.69 13.30
C GLU A 31 -1.27 5.05 14.13
N GLU A 32 -0.10 4.58 13.70
CA GLU A 32 1.15 4.86 14.39
C GLU A 32 2.22 5.26 13.39
N GLU A 33 3.08 6.19 13.80
CA GLU A 33 4.14 6.70 12.93
C GLU A 33 5.07 5.60 12.43
N GLU A 34 5.37 4.64 13.28
CA GLU A 34 6.33 3.61 12.91
C GLU A 34 5.83 2.70 11.81
N LEU A 35 4.52 2.68 11.56
CA LEU A 35 3.98 1.90 10.46
C LEU A 35 4.48 2.40 9.12
N LYS A 36 4.83 3.68 9.04
CA LYS A 36 5.34 4.27 7.80
C LYS A 36 6.67 3.67 7.38
N ASP A 37 7.42 3.15 8.33
CA ASP A 37 8.77 2.65 8.07
C ASP A 37 8.82 1.17 7.74
N LEU A 38 7.69 0.49 7.75
CA LEU A 38 7.66 -0.90 7.37
C LEU A 38 8.04 -1.04 5.90
N ARG A 39 8.77 -2.10 5.60
CA ARG A 39 9.27 -2.29 4.25
C ARG A 39 8.61 -3.47 3.58
N PHE A 40 8.44 -3.34 2.29
CA PHE A 40 7.75 -4.34 1.50
C PHE A 40 8.44 -4.51 0.17
N SER A 41 8.55 -5.76 -0.27
CA SER A 41 9.05 -6.07 -1.59
C SER A 41 8.02 -6.92 -2.31
N GLY A 42 7.77 -6.59 -3.57
CA GLY A 42 6.81 -7.34 -4.34
C GLY A 42 6.48 -6.64 -5.64
N ALA A 43 5.50 -7.17 -6.32
CA ALA A 43 5.06 -6.60 -7.58
C ALA A 43 3.55 -6.79 -7.71
N ALA A 44 2.91 -5.89 -8.41
CA ALA A 44 1.49 -5.98 -8.66
C ALA A 44 1.18 -5.35 -10.00
N GLU A 45 0.10 -5.81 -10.60
CA GLU A 45 -0.32 -5.25 -11.88
C GLU A 45 -1.28 -4.10 -11.64
N LYS A 46 -1.11 -3.07 -12.45
CA LYS A 46 -1.94 -1.88 -12.38
C LYS A 46 -3.42 -2.18 -12.58
N TYR A 47 -3.72 -3.22 -13.35
CA TYR A 47 -5.10 -3.56 -13.66
C TYR A 47 -5.84 -4.22 -12.52
N ASN A 48 -5.12 -4.71 -11.52
CA ASN A 48 -5.76 -5.31 -10.38
C ASN A 48 -6.35 -4.23 -9.48
N PRO A 49 -7.44 -4.55 -8.78
CA PRO A 49 -7.98 -3.59 -7.80
C PRO A 49 -6.93 -3.28 -6.74
N VAL A 50 -6.97 -2.06 -6.22
CA VAL A 50 -6.01 -1.67 -5.20
C VAL A 50 -6.15 -2.55 -3.95
N GLU A 51 -7.34 -3.05 -3.68
CA GLU A 51 -7.56 -3.93 -2.54
C GLU A 51 -6.72 -5.18 -2.60
N PHE A 52 -6.50 -5.69 -3.81
CA PHE A 52 -5.68 -6.88 -3.99
C PHE A 52 -4.24 -6.62 -3.53
N LEU A 53 -3.69 -5.49 -3.94
CA LEU A 53 -2.34 -5.13 -3.56
C LEU A 53 -2.25 -4.87 -2.05
N LEU A 54 -3.25 -4.19 -1.50
CA LEU A 54 -3.26 -3.92 -0.07
C LEU A 54 -3.29 -5.21 0.73
N LYS A 55 -4.03 -6.20 0.24
CA LYS A 55 -4.09 -7.47 0.92
C LYS A 55 -2.74 -8.18 0.92
N MET A 56 -2.01 -8.09 -0.18
CA MET A 56 -0.66 -8.65 -0.24
C MET A 56 0.24 -8.01 0.80
N ILE A 57 0.16 -6.69 0.91
CA ILE A 57 0.98 -5.96 1.86
C ILE A 57 0.60 -6.35 3.29
N GLU A 58 -0.69 -6.53 3.56
CA GLU A 58 -1.12 -6.97 4.88
C GLU A 58 -0.47 -8.28 5.29
N GLU A 59 -0.41 -9.21 4.35
CA GLU A 59 0.12 -10.53 4.67
C GLU A 59 1.62 -10.51 4.92
N VAL A 60 2.33 -9.67 4.18
CA VAL A 60 3.79 -9.61 4.31
C VAL A 60 4.22 -8.78 5.51
N THR A 61 3.59 -7.64 5.72
CA THR A 61 4.02 -6.69 6.75
C THR A 61 3.22 -6.82 8.03
N LYS A 62 2.17 -7.62 8.03
CA LYS A 62 1.34 -7.84 9.22
C LYS A 62 0.61 -6.60 9.70
N VAL A 63 0.29 -5.70 8.77
CA VAL A 63 -0.55 -4.55 9.10
C VAL A 63 -1.97 -4.84 8.64
N ARG A 64 -2.89 -3.98 9.03
CA ARG A 64 -4.27 -4.02 8.57
C ARG A 64 -4.60 -2.74 7.85
N PHE A 65 -5.32 -2.88 6.74
CA PHE A 65 -5.85 -1.73 6.03
C PHE A 65 -7.36 -1.70 6.22
N ASP A 66 -7.83 -0.58 6.75
CA ASP A 66 -9.26 -0.38 6.95
C ASP A 66 -9.71 0.63 5.90
N ILE A 67 -10.52 0.19 4.96
CA ILE A 67 -10.90 1.00 3.81
C ILE A 67 -12.31 1.52 4.00
N GLU A 68 -12.46 2.84 3.96
CA GLU A 68 -13.76 3.49 4.03
C GLU A 68 -13.84 4.52 2.91
N GLY A 69 -14.63 4.20 1.88
CA GLY A 69 -14.72 5.10 0.75
C GLY A 69 -13.36 5.29 0.12
N LYS A 70 -12.89 6.52 0.09
CA LYS A 70 -11.59 6.84 -0.46
C LYS A 70 -10.52 7.00 0.60
N ARG A 71 -10.79 6.58 1.83
CA ARG A 71 -9.84 6.70 2.91
C ARG A 71 -9.34 5.32 3.32
N ILE A 72 -8.04 5.21 3.46
CA ILE A 72 -7.41 3.96 3.91
C ILE A 72 -6.68 4.26 5.21
N MET A 73 -7.04 3.53 6.25
CA MET A 73 -6.37 3.65 7.54
C MET A 73 -5.44 2.47 7.71
N VAL A 74 -4.17 2.74 7.96
CA VAL A 74 -3.18 1.69 8.20
C VAL A 74 -3.09 1.47 9.69
N LYS A 75 -3.36 0.25 10.11
CA LYS A 75 -3.40 -0.11 11.53
C LYS A 75 -2.43 -1.21 11.85
N ASN A 76 -2.01 -1.24 13.09
CA ASN A 76 -1.19 -2.31 13.59
C ASN A 76 -2.08 -3.53 13.82
N ASN A 77 -1.62 -4.66 13.34
CA ASN A 77 -2.41 -5.88 13.45
C ASN A 77 -2.28 -6.50 14.85
#